data_45484881b2d5eb3ab2d09f133eab3109
#
_entry.id   45484881b2d5eb3ab2d09f133eab3109
#
_cell.length_a   1.000
_cell.length_b   1.000
_cell.length_c   1.000
_cell.angle_alpha   90.00
_cell.angle_beta   90.00
_cell.angle_gamma   90.00
#
_symmetry.space_group_name_H-M   'P 1'
#
loop_
_entity.id
_entity.type
_entity.pdbx_description
1 polymer ?
#
loop_
_entity_poly.entity_id
_entity_poly.type
_entity_poly.pdbx_seq_one_letter_code
_entity_poly.pdbx_strand_id
1 'polypeptide(L)'
;MYDTVRALRHDLKNHLLCILSMAEERDVEGIEQYTRQLLQQQNTVNKLIMFSGSKVLDAIINSKSAAAERAGVRLSAIITTPLAGISPEDITIILGNALDNAIRAAKDSQRKVVDIHIQPQGAYSSIVIANDIAHPVLSDNPALRTTKNIRYRHGFGIQNMRQAVERNQG
;
A
#
# COMPACT_ATOMS: atom_id res chain seq x y z
N MET A 1 8.12 -14.49 -29.48
CA MET A 1 6.91 -13.79 -28.97
C MET A 1 5.70 -14.73 -28.78
N TYR A 2 5.40 -15.61 -29.73
CA TYR A 2 4.29 -16.61 -29.61
C TYR A 2 4.50 -17.66 -28.51
N ASP A 3 5.73 -18.10 -28.28
CA ASP A 3 6.04 -19.14 -27.29
C ASP A 3 5.87 -18.64 -25.84
N THR A 4 6.15 -17.37 -25.56
CA THR A 4 5.98 -16.76 -24.24
C THR A 4 4.50 -16.67 -23.84
N VAL A 5 3.63 -16.32 -24.79
CA VAL A 5 2.17 -16.25 -24.55
C VAL A 5 1.58 -17.64 -24.34
N ARG A 6 2.11 -18.65 -25.07
CA ARG A 6 1.66 -20.03 -24.92
C ARG A 6 2.07 -20.62 -23.58
N ALA A 7 3.29 -20.36 -23.12
CA ALA A 7 3.77 -20.75 -21.79
C ALA A 7 2.94 -20.10 -20.70
N LEU A 8 2.68 -18.79 -20.77
CA LEU A 8 1.88 -18.06 -19.79
C LEU A 8 0.45 -18.61 -19.68
N ARG A 9 -0.18 -18.94 -20.83
CA ARG A 9 -1.51 -19.58 -20.85
C ARG A 9 -1.51 -20.95 -20.23
N HIS A 10 -0.47 -21.74 -20.45
CA HIS A 10 -0.31 -23.07 -19.88
C HIS A 10 -0.18 -22.98 -18.35
N ASP A 11 0.67 -22.08 -17.85
CA ASP A 11 0.88 -21.89 -16.42
C ASP A 11 -0.36 -21.38 -15.72
N LEU A 12 -1.07 -20.40 -16.32
CA LEU A 12 -2.35 -19.92 -15.79
C LEU A 12 -3.38 -21.05 -15.70
N LYS A 13 -3.46 -21.91 -16.73
CA LYS A 13 -4.36 -23.08 -16.72
C LYS A 13 -4.04 -24.03 -15.57
N ASN A 14 -2.76 -24.29 -15.31
CA ASN A 14 -2.33 -25.17 -14.23
C ASN A 14 -2.70 -24.60 -12.86
N HIS A 15 -2.51 -23.29 -12.65
CA HIS A 15 -2.91 -22.62 -11.41
C HIS A 15 -4.43 -22.69 -11.19
N LEU A 16 -5.22 -22.48 -12.24
CA LEU A 16 -6.69 -22.57 -12.14
C LEU A 16 -7.15 -23.99 -11.85
N LEU A 17 -6.51 -25.02 -12.41
CA LEU A 17 -6.82 -26.43 -12.11
C LEU A 17 -6.50 -26.79 -10.66
N CYS A 18 -5.39 -26.28 -10.12
CA CYS A 18 -5.04 -26.45 -8.72
C CYS A 18 -6.11 -25.85 -7.77
N ILE A 19 -6.54 -24.62 -8.06
CA ILE A 19 -7.59 -23.95 -7.29
C ILE A 19 -8.93 -24.72 -7.39
N LEU A 20 -9.26 -25.21 -8.60
CA LEU A 20 -10.48 -25.99 -8.81
C LEU A 20 -10.47 -27.29 -8.00
N SER A 21 -9.35 -28.04 -8.01
CA SER A 21 -9.20 -29.27 -7.22
C SER A 21 -9.41 -29.02 -5.72
N MET A 22 -8.77 -27.96 -5.18
CA MET A 22 -8.95 -27.57 -3.77
C MET A 22 -10.41 -27.15 -3.48
N ALA A 23 -11.09 -26.52 -4.43
CA ALA A 23 -12.49 -26.12 -4.29
C ALA A 23 -13.43 -27.35 -4.28
N GLU A 24 -13.16 -28.36 -5.11
CA GLU A 24 -13.90 -29.64 -5.11
C GLU A 24 -13.74 -30.39 -3.78
N GLU A 25 -12.55 -30.32 -3.17
CA GLU A 25 -12.26 -30.86 -1.84
C GLU A 25 -12.77 -29.98 -0.69
N ARG A 26 -13.33 -28.80 -0.99
CA ARG A 26 -13.77 -27.79 -0.02
C ARG A 26 -12.67 -27.29 0.90
N ASP A 27 -11.42 -27.37 0.45
CA ASP A 27 -10.23 -26.85 1.14
C ASP A 27 -10.10 -25.34 0.93
N VAL A 28 -10.92 -24.58 1.66
CA VAL A 28 -10.95 -23.12 1.59
C VAL A 28 -9.63 -22.51 2.06
N GLU A 29 -9.00 -23.11 3.06
CA GLU A 29 -7.74 -22.65 3.62
C GLU A 29 -6.56 -22.85 2.64
N GLY A 30 -6.53 -24.01 1.98
CA GLY A 30 -5.56 -24.29 0.91
C GLY A 30 -5.72 -23.35 -0.30
N ILE A 31 -6.95 -23.06 -0.72
CA ILE A 31 -7.23 -22.07 -1.77
C ILE A 31 -6.68 -20.70 -1.39
N GLU A 32 -6.95 -20.25 -0.17
CA GLU A 32 -6.51 -18.94 0.31
C GLU A 32 -4.98 -18.86 0.35
N GLN A 33 -4.32 -19.86 0.90
CA GLN A 33 -2.86 -19.93 1.00
C GLN A 33 -2.21 -19.97 -0.39
N TYR A 34 -2.70 -20.80 -1.28
CA TYR A 34 -2.17 -20.94 -2.64
C TYR A 34 -2.35 -19.67 -3.45
N THR A 35 -3.52 -19.04 -3.37
CA THR A 35 -3.79 -17.78 -4.06
C THR A 35 -2.89 -16.65 -3.52
N ARG A 36 -2.65 -16.58 -2.21
CA ARG A 36 -1.70 -15.64 -1.61
C ARG A 36 -0.29 -15.84 -2.13
N GLN A 37 0.17 -17.10 -2.28
CA GLN A 37 1.48 -17.41 -2.84
C GLN A 37 1.61 -16.97 -4.29
N LEU A 38 0.60 -17.21 -5.13
CA LEU A 38 0.58 -16.78 -6.53
C LEU A 38 0.66 -15.25 -6.66
N LEU A 39 -0.08 -14.53 -5.82
CA LEU A 39 -0.07 -13.08 -5.79
C LEU A 39 1.29 -12.52 -5.35
N GLN A 40 1.98 -13.20 -4.42
CA GLN A 40 3.33 -12.81 -4.01
C GLN A 40 4.38 -13.04 -5.09
N GLN A 41 4.28 -14.10 -5.90
CA GLN A 41 5.20 -14.37 -7.00
C GLN A 41 5.04 -13.39 -8.17
N GLN A 42 3.84 -12.85 -8.40
CA GLN A 42 3.57 -11.85 -9.44
C GLN A 42 4.01 -10.42 -9.06
N ASN A 43 4.50 -10.19 -7.87
CA ASN A 43 4.95 -8.87 -7.38
C ASN A 43 6.19 -8.29 -8.10
N THR A 44 6.68 -8.92 -9.17
CA THR A 44 7.74 -8.36 -10.03
C THR A 44 7.21 -7.44 -11.14
N VAL A 45 5.90 -7.35 -11.37
CA VAL A 45 5.31 -6.47 -12.39
C VAL A 45 4.03 -5.79 -11.88
N ASN A 46 4.18 -4.63 -11.29
CA ASN A 46 3.25 -3.48 -11.25
C ASN A 46 1.73 -3.71 -11.15
N LYS A 47 1.22 -4.61 -10.28
CA LYS A 47 -0.17 -4.47 -9.81
C LYS A 47 -0.32 -5.10 -8.42
N LEU A 48 -0.14 -4.28 -7.40
CA LEU A 48 -0.47 -4.61 -6.01
C LEU A 48 -1.97 -4.88 -5.88
N ILE A 49 -2.38 -6.14 -6.02
CA ILE A 49 -3.65 -6.60 -5.45
C ILE A 49 -3.28 -7.02 -4.03
N MET A 50 -3.49 -6.12 -3.08
CA MET A 50 -3.22 -6.39 -1.67
C MET A 50 -4.46 -7.00 -1.02
N PHE A 51 -4.27 -8.13 -0.34
CA PHE A 51 -5.25 -8.71 0.56
C PHE A 51 -4.66 -8.67 1.97
N SER A 52 -4.84 -7.55 2.65
CA SER A 52 -4.38 -7.37 4.04
C SER A 52 -5.28 -8.03 5.09
N GLY A 53 -6.44 -8.52 4.66
CA GLY A 53 -7.53 -8.94 5.55
C GLY A 53 -8.43 -7.78 6.00
N SER A 54 -8.14 -6.54 5.58
CA SER A 54 -8.95 -5.36 5.82
C SER A 54 -9.39 -4.73 4.50
N LYS A 55 -10.69 -4.76 4.20
CA LYS A 55 -11.24 -4.17 2.96
C LYS A 55 -10.91 -2.70 2.81
N VAL A 56 -10.87 -1.96 3.92
CA VAL A 56 -10.56 -0.52 3.93
C VAL A 56 -9.10 -0.29 3.57
N LEU A 57 -8.21 -1.05 4.20
CA LEU A 57 -6.77 -0.98 3.93
C LEU A 57 -6.46 -1.32 2.47
N ASP A 58 -7.04 -2.40 1.96
CA ASP A 58 -6.89 -2.82 0.57
C ASP A 58 -7.39 -1.75 -0.40
N ALA A 59 -8.56 -1.15 -0.13
CA ALA A 59 -9.12 -0.08 -0.96
C ALA A 59 -8.22 1.16 -1.01
N ILE A 60 -7.67 1.56 0.15
CA ILE A 60 -6.76 2.71 0.24
C ILE A 60 -5.47 2.43 -0.54
N ILE A 61 -4.82 1.29 -0.30
CA ILE A 61 -3.56 0.94 -0.97
C ILE A 61 -3.76 0.84 -2.48
N ASN A 62 -4.82 0.19 -2.95
CA ASN A 62 -5.12 0.09 -4.37
C ASN A 62 -5.37 1.47 -5.02
N SER A 63 -6.12 2.34 -4.34
CA SER A 63 -6.36 3.71 -4.80
C SER A 63 -5.08 4.53 -4.89
N LYS A 64 -4.20 4.43 -3.87
CA LYS A 64 -2.92 5.15 -3.82
C LYS A 64 -1.90 4.56 -4.79
N SER A 65 -1.92 3.24 -5.03
CA SER A 65 -1.10 2.59 -6.06
C SER A 65 -1.44 3.14 -7.46
N ALA A 66 -2.73 3.24 -7.79
CA ALA A 66 -3.16 3.85 -9.05
C ALA A 66 -2.79 5.34 -9.16
N ALA A 67 -2.80 6.08 -8.04
CA ALA A 67 -2.37 7.47 -8.02
C ALA A 67 -0.85 7.62 -8.20
N ALA A 68 -0.06 6.74 -7.58
CA ALA A 68 1.39 6.67 -7.73
C ALA A 68 1.78 6.36 -9.18
N GLU A 69 1.13 5.37 -9.80
CA GLU A 69 1.34 4.98 -11.19
C GLU A 69 1.11 6.17 -12.14
N ARG A 70 -0.02 6.90 -11.98
CA ARG A 70 -0.29 8.12 -12.76
C ARG A 70 0.75 9.22 -12.54
N ALA A 71 1.41 9.26 -11.38
CA ALA A 71 2.48 10.20 -11.07
C ALA A 71 3.87 9.70 -11.53
N GLY A 72 3.98 8.51 -12.11
CA GLY A 72 5.24 7.87 -12.49
C GLY A 72 6.07 7.43 -11.27
N VAL A 73 5.42 7.19 -10.12
CA VAL A 73 6.04 6.77 -8.86
C VAL A 73 5.77 5.28 -8.63
N ARG A 74 6.80 4.52 -8.28
CA ARG A 74 6.67 3.12 -7.87
C ARG A 74 6.30 3.06 -6.39
N LEU A 75 5.13 2.48 -6.07
CA LEU A 75 4.71 2.19 -4.71
C LEU A 75 4.87 0.70 -4.43
N SER A 76 5.58 0.37 -3.34
CA SER A 76 5.77 -0.99 -2.84
C SER A 76 5.12 -1.08 -1.46
N ALA A 77 4.42 -2.18 -1.16
CA ALA A 77 3.75 -2.35 0.12
C ALA A 77 4.00 -3.75 0.70
N ILE A 78 4.34 -3.80 1.98
CA ILE A 78 4.43 -5.01 2.79
C ILE A 78 3.48 -4.82 3.97
N ILE A 79 2.40 -5.61 4.02
CA ILE A 79 1.36 -5.50 5.03
C ILE A 79 1.17 -6.87 5.68
N THR A 80 1.43 -6.95 6.97
CA THR A 80 1.38 -8.21 7.73
C THR A 80 0.35 -8.17 8.88
N THR A 81 -0.43 -7.07 8.98
CA THR A 81 -1.54 -6.93 9.94
C THR A 81 -2.69 -6.13 9.33
N PRO A 82 -3.96 -6.51 9.61
CA PRO A 82 -5.13 -5.80 9.08
C PRO A 82 -5.42 -4.46 9.79
N LEU A 83 -4.61 -4.02 10.77
CA LEU A 83 -4.87 -2.87 11.63
C LEU A 83 -6.19 -3.01 12.41
N ALA A 84 -6.43 -4.22 12.95
CA ALA A 84 -7.63 -4.51 13.75
C ALA A 84 -7.74 -3.57 14.95
N GLY A 85 -8.95 -3.09 15.23
CA GLY A 85 -9.22 -2.16 16.34
C GLY A 85 -9.07 -0.69 15.99
N ILE A 86 -8.47 -0.33 14.85
CA ILE A 86 -8.43 1.04 14.36
C ILE A 86 -9.65 1.30 13.46
N SER A 87 -10.31 2.45 13.66
CA SER A 87 -11.48 2.79 12.87
C SER A 87 -11.15 2.96 11.38
N PRO A 88 -12.06 2.58 10.45
CA PRO A 88 -11.90 2.81 9.01
C PRO A 88 -11.60 4.28 8.67
N GLU A 89 -12.18 5.21 9.42
CA GLU A 89 -11.96 6.64 9.25
C GLU A 89 -10.52 7.04 9.61
N ASP A 90 -10.01 6.57 10.75
CA ASP A 90 -8.64 6.87 11.18
C ASP A 90 -7.60 6.23 10.26
N ILE A 91 -7.82 4.98 9.81
CA ILE A 91 -6.96 4.34 8.79
C ILE A 91 -6.91 5.20 7.52
N THR A 92 -8.09 5.71 7.08
CA THR A 92 -8.20 6.55 5.88
C THR A 92 -7.47 7.88 6.06
N ILE A 93 -7.60 8.51 7.23
CA ILE A 93 -6.92 9.77 7.55
C ILE A 93 -5.41 9.57 7.58
N ILE A 94 -4.93 8.55 8.29
CA ILE A 94 -3.49 8.29 8.46
C ILE A 94 -2.86 7.95 7.10
N LEU A 95 -3.31 6.88 6.47
CA LEU A 95 -2.69 6.38 5.25
C LEU A 95 -2.94 7.28 4.05
N GLY A 96 -4.15 7.86 3.95
CA GLY A 96 -4.50 8.76 2.86
C GLY A 96 -3.58 9.98 2.81
N ASN A 97 -3.40 10.66 3.94
CA ASN A 97 -2.54 11.84 4.01
C ASN A 97 -1.06 11.50 3.89
N ALA A 98 -0.60 10.43 4.55
CA ALA A 98 0.81 10.03 4.53
C ALA A 98 1.24 9.61 3.11
N LEU A 99 0.46 8.77 2.43
CA LEU A 99 0.77 8.30 1.08
C LEU A 99 0.66 9.43 0.04
N ASP A 100 -0.31 10.36 0.17
CA ASP A 100 -0.37 11.53 -0.71
C ASP A 100 0.85 12.43 -0.57
N ASN A 101 1.36 12.59 0.65
CA ASN A 101 2.58 13.34 0.88
C ASN A 101 3.80 12.62 0.30
N ALA A 102 3.92 11.31 0.52
CA ALA A 102 5.03 10.48 0.03
C ALA A 102 5.08 10.45 -1.51
N ILE A 103 3.93 10.19 -2.17
CA ILE A 103 3.83 10.15 -3.63
C ILE A 103 4.22 11.51 -4.23
N ARG A 104 3.74 12.61 -3.64
CA ARG A 104 4.08 13.95 -4.10
C ARG A 104 5.58 14.24 -3.96
N ALA A 105 6.18 13.89 -2.82
CA ALA A 105 7.60 14.11 -2.59
C ALA A 105 8.46 13.25 -3.52
N ALA A 106 8.06 12.00 -3.77
CA ALA A 106 8.77 11.08 -4.65
C ALA A 106 8.66 11.44 -6.14
N LYS A 107 7.58 12.11 -6.56
CA LYS A 107 7.34 12.46 -7.97
C LYS A 107 8.51 13.22 -8.62
N ASP A 108 9.09 14.14 -7.87
CA ASP A 108 10.15 15.00 -8.34
C ASP A 108 11.56 14.48 -7.95
N SER A 109 11.64 13.31 -7.29
CA SER A 109 12.90 12.67 -6.91
C SER A 109 13.50 11.84 -8.07
N GLN A 110 14.77 11.48 -7.93
CA GLN A 110 15.48 10.72 -8.96
C GLN A 110 14.98 9.28 -9.10
N ARG A 111 14.72 8.57 -7.97
CA ARG A 111 14.31 7.15 -7.97
C ARG A 111 12.82 6.95 -8.07
N LYS A 112 12.02 7.94 -7.65
CA LYS A 112 10.55 7.91 -7.69
C LYS A 112 9.95 6.68 -7.00
N VAL A 113 10.38 6.42 -5.77
CA VAL A 113 9.98 5.24 -4.98
C VAL A 113 9.28 5.66 -3.70
N VAL A 114 8.21 4.93 -3.36
CA VAL A 114 7.53 4.96 -2.08
C VAL A 114 7.39 3.53 -1.57
N ASP A 115 7.85 3.26 -0.35
CA ASP A 115 7.71 1.99 0.32
C ASP A 115 6.83 2.14 1.55
N ILE A 116 5.86 1.24 1.74
CA ILE A 116 5.01 1.17 2.93
C ILE A 116 5.16 -0.19 3.60
N HIS A 117 5.42 -0.18 4.90
CA HIS A 117 5.48 -1.36 5.75
C HIS A 117 4.47 -1.20 6.89
N ILE A 118 3.56 -2.16 7.02
CA ILE A 118 2.58 -2.23 8.11
C ILE A 118 2.75 -3.59 8.79
N GLN A 119 3.15 -3.57 10.07
CA GLN A 119 3.47 -4.79 10.81
C GLN A 119 3.06 -4.68 12.27
N PRO A 120 2.78 -5.81 12.96
CA PRO A 120 2.57 -5.80 14.39
C PRO A 120 3.90 -5.51 15.11
N GLN A 121 3.83 -4.75 16.20
CA GLN A 121 4.97 -4.43 17.05
C GLN A 121 4.54 -4.47 18.53
N GLY A 122 4.60 -5.66 19.14
CA GLY A 122 4.07 -5.88 20.49
C GLY A 122 2.57 -5.64 20.55
N ALA A 123 2.13 -4.74 21.43
CA ALA A 123 0.73 -4.37 21.57
C ALA A 123 0.24 -3.34 20.52
N TYR A 124 1.13 -2.84 19.69
CA TYR A 124 0.85 -1.80 18.69
C TYR A 124 0.99 -2.34 17.27
N SER A 125 0.51 -1.57 16.31
CA SER A 125 0.82 -1.73 14.88
C SER A 125 1.75 -0.62 14.43
N SER A 126 2.86 -0.98 13.78
CA SER A 126 3.80 -0.02 13.20
C SER A 126 3.43 0.24 11.74
N ILE A 127 3.32 1.51 11.37
CA ILE A 127 3.13 1.97 10.00
C ILE A 127 4.34 2.82 9.62
N VAL A 128 5.16 2.32 8.71
CA VAL A 128 6.35 3.03 8.19
C VAL A 128 6.13 3.33 6.72
N ILE A 129 6.23 4.60 6.35
CA ILE A 129 6.18 5.04 4.95
C ILE A 129 7.49 5.77 4.66
N ALA A 130 8.27 5.21 3.75
CA ALA A 130 9.52 5.78 3.27
C ALA A 130 9.37 6.21 1.82
N ASN A 131 9.94 7.34 1.46
CA ASN A 131 9.95 7.83 0.10
C ASN A 131 11.25 8.54 -0.24
N ASP A 132 11.61 8.51 -1.50
CA ASP A 132 12.69 9.37 -2.01
C ASP A 132 12.24 10.83 -2.02
N ILE A 133 13.22 11.75 -1.88
CA ILE A 133 13.01 13.19 -1.92
C ILE A 133 13.99 13.84 -2.91
N ALA A 134 13.57 14.91 -3.58
CA ALA A 134 14.44 15.68 -4.45
C ALA A 134 15.41 16.58 -3.67
N HIS A 135 14.96 17.12 -2.52
CA HIS A 135 15.72 18.01 -1.66
C HIS A 135 15.47 17.69 -0.20
N PRO A 136 16.46 17.93 0.72
CA PRO A 136 16.30 17.71 2.14
C PRO A 136 15.19 18.60 2.72
N VAL A 137 14.03 18.01 3.06
CA VAL A 137 12.85 18.77 3.51
C VAL A 137 13.07 19.41 4.88
N LEU A 138 13.77 18.71 5.80
CA LEU A 138 13.95 19.17 7.17
C LEU A 138 14.91 20.35 7.29
N SER A 139 15.89 20.50 6.36
CA SER A 139 16.76 21.67 6.33
C SER A 139 16.00 22.94 5.94
N ASP A 140 15.05 22.81 5.03
CA ASP A 140 14.29 23.95 4.48
C ASP A 140 13.00 24.23 5.26
N ASN A 141 12.44 23.20 5.93
CA ASN A 141 11.19 23.26 6.67
C ASN A 141 11.22 22.38 7.92
N PRO A 142 12.03 22.74 8.94
CA PRO A 142 12.19 21.90 10.15
C PRO A 142 10.91 21.73 10.96
N ALA A 143 9.96 22.64 10.84
CA ALA A 143 8.69 22.59 11.52
C ALA A 143 7.61 21.83 10.70
N LEU A 144 7.95 21.27 9.55
CA LEU A 144 7.03 20.58 8.63
C LEU A 144 5.75 21.38 8.33
N ARG A 145 5.87 22.71 8.25
CA ARG A 145 4.75 23.58 7.91
C ARG A 145 4.30 23.32 6.48
N THR A 146 2.98 23.43 6.25
CA THR A 146 2.46 23.26 4.91
C THR A 146 3.02 24.27 3.94
N THR A 147 3.57 23.82 2.82
CA THR A 147 4.02 24.64 1.69
C THR A 147 2.91 24.85 0.64
N LYS A 148 1.71 24.27 0.89
CA LYS A 148 0.57 24.42 0.00
C LYS A 148 -0.02 25.82 0.08
N ASN A 149 -0.26 26.43 -1.07
CA ASN A 149 -0.90 27.75 -1.18
C ASN A 149 -2.28 27.71 -0.51
N ILE A 150 -2.52 28.55 0.49
CA ILE A 150 -3.63 28.51 1.48
C ILE A 150 -5.03 28.69 0.85
N ARG A 151 -5.15 28.90 -0.46
CA ARG A 151 -6.43 29.25 -1.09
C ARG A 151 -7.49 28.15 -1.08
N TYR A 152 -7.17 26.86 -0.90
CA TYR A 152 -8.17 25.79 -0.81
C TYR A 152 -7.71 24.64 0.12
N ARG A 153 -8.28 24.58 1.32
CA ARG A 153 -8.55 23.42 2.20
C ARG A 153 -7.47 22.35 2.53
N HIS A 154 -6.15 22.54 2.37
CA HIS A 154 -5.19 21.42 2.48
C HIS A 154 -3.92 21.74 3.29
N GLY A 155 -4.05 22.30 4.49
CA GLY A 155 -2.92 22.52 5.40
C GLY A 155 -2.85 21.57 6.61
N PHE A 156 -3.89 20.78 6.85
CA PHE A 156 -4.08 20.05 8.10
C PHE A 156 -3.70 18.57 8.07
N GLY A 157 -3.12 18.05 6.98
CA GLY A 157 -2.86 16.63 6.82
C GLY A 157 -2.01 16.02 7.94
N ILE A 158 -0.91 16.67 8.34
CA ILE A 158 -0.04 16.18 9.43
C ILE A 158 -0.77 16.28 10.77
N GLN A 159 -1.49 17.36 11.02
CA GLN A 159 -2.26 17.55 12.25
C GLN A 159 -3.38 16.51 12.37
N ASN A 160 -4.12 16.26 11.28
CA ASN A 160 -5.17 15.25 11.25
C ASN A 160 -4.62 13.83 11.47
N MET A 161 -3.47 13.50 10.86
CA MET A 161 -2.79 12.24 11.12
C MET A 161 -2.40 12.09 12.59
N ARG A 162 -1.80 13.13 13.18
CA ARG A 162 -1.42 13.11 14.61
C ARG A 162 -2.63 12.86 15.49
N GLN A 163 -3.71 13.59 15.30
CA GLN A 163 -4.94 13.40 16.07
C GLN A 163 -5.53 11.99 15.90
N ALA A 164 -5.48 11.42 14.67
CA ALA A 164 -5.94 10.06 14.43
C ALA A 164 -5.07 9.02 15.15
N VAL A 165 -3.75 9.22 15.19
CA VAL A 165 -2.80 8.36 15.91
C VAL A 165 -3.03 8.46 17.42
N GLU A 166 -3.15 9.68 17.97
CA GLU A 166 -3.42 9.93 19.39
C GLU A 166 -4.74 9.30 19.86
N ARG A 167 -5.82 9.34 19.06
CA ARG A 167 -7.08 8.63 19.38
C ARG A 167 -6.91 7.12 19.51
N ASN A 168 -5.91 6.56 18.85
CA ASN A 168 -5.59 5.14 18.86
C ASN A 168 -4.40 4.81 19.80
N GLN A 169 -4.08 5.71 20.74
CA GLN A 169 -3.04 5.53 21.77
C GLN A 169 -1.62 5.36 21.21
N GLY A 170 -1.35 5.91 20.04
CA GLY A 170 -0.06 5.92 19.37
C GLY A 170 0.69 7.25 19.51
#